data_568dcae13590db8f5d39d321ada50070
#
_entry.id   568dcae13590db8f5d39d321ada50070
#
_cell.length_a   1.000
_cell.length_b   1.000
_cell.length_c   1.000
_cell.angle_alpha   90.00
_cell.angle_beta   90.00
_cell.angle_gamma   90.00
#
_symmetry.space_group_name_H-M   'P 1'
#
loop_
_entity.id
_entity.type
_entity.pdbx_description
1 polymer ?
#
loop_
_entity_poly.entity_id
_entity_poly.type
_entity_poly.pdbx_seq_one_letter_code
_entity_poly.pdbx_strand_id
1 'polypeptide(L)'
;MTETLPAEFLLDGFPAAIRGTGLTLRQLIFRTVPGSVETVRSGWRWIAYSLPDGRRVRNFAWIGPERKHIHLGFENGTLLADPDRLLHGAEERLRKFRYFTFEPAIDLDEAILVDFIRRAADLAVLPASARRAMAEAGFEPLDASAIPSDLDVELVERG
;
A
#
# COMPACT_ATOMS: atom_id res chain seq x y z
N MET A 1 -6.60 19.07 18.59
CA MET A 1 -6.64 18.90 17.14
C MET A 1 -5.21 18.79 16.64
N THR A 2 -4.86 17.65 16.14
CA THR A 2 -3.51 17.44 15.67
C THR A 2 -3.45 17.94 14.23
N GLU A 3 -2.65 18.94 14.01
CA GLU A 3 -2.47 19.44 12.68
C GLU A 3 -1.63 18.44 11.88
N THR A 4 -2.18 17.98 10.80
CA THR A 4 -1.49 17.01 9.93
C THR A 4 -0.56 17.75 8.99
N LEU A 5 0.68 17.33 8.93
CA LEU A 5 1.63 17.92 7.99
C LEU A 5 1.20 17.62 6.56
N PRO A 6 1.35 18.56 5.63
CA PRO A 6 1.11 18.28 4.23
C PRO A 6 2.11 17.25 3.69
N ALA A 7 1.65 16.44 2.74
CA ALA A 7 2.50 15.41 2.13
C ALA A 7 3.72 16.01 1.46
N GLU A 8 3.56 17.17 0.84
CA GLU A 8 4.67 17.86 0.20
C GLU A 8 5.78 18.19 1.20
N PHE A 9 5.40 18.53 2.43
CA PHE A 9 6.38 18.84 3.46
C PHE A 9 7.23 17.62 3.80
N LEU A 10 6.60 16.44 3.88
CA LEU A 10 7.36 15.22 4.11
C LEU A 10 8.29 14.92 2.93
N LEU A 11 7.79 15.02 1.71
CA LEU A 11 8.55 14.73 0.51
C LEU A 11 9.71 15.70 0.30
N ASP A 12 9.60 16.93 0.77
CA ASP A 12 10.67 17.91 0.65
C ASP A 12 11.95 17.50 1.39
N GLY A 13 11.84 16.59 2.34
CA GLY A 13 12.99 16.05 3.06
C GLY A 13 13.78 14.99 2.30
N PHE A 14 13.38 14.66 1.07
CA PHE A 14 13.99 13.59 0.28
C PHE A 14 14.59 14.12 -1.01
N PRO A 15 15.50 13.34 -1.65
CA PRO A 15 16.09 13.77 -2.92
C PRO A 15 15.05 14.09 -3.98
N ALA A 16 15.39 14.99 -4.89
CA ALA A 16 14.45 15.49 -5.88
C ALA A 16 13.78 14.38 -6.71
N ALA A 17 14.55 13.36 -7.08
CA ALA A 17 13.99 12.25 -7.87
C ALA A 17 12.96 11.43 -7.07
N ILE A 18 13.21 11.23 -5.78
CA ILE A 18 12.26 10.55 -4.89
C ILE A 18 11.02 11.41 -4.71
N ARG A 19 11.21 12.69 -4.46
CA ARG A 19 10.10 13.63 -4.32
C ARG A 19 9.22 13.64 -5.56
N GLY A 20 9.83 13.69 -6.74
CA GLY A 20 9.09 13.68 -8.00
C GLY A 20 8.26 12.43 -8.19
N THR A 21 8.83 11.26 -7.93
CA THR A 21 8.08 10.00 -8.00
C THR A 21 6.95 9.98 -6.96
N GLY A 22 7.22 10.46 -5.76
CA GLY A 22 6.21 10.54 -4.71
C GLY A 22 5.03 11.41 -5.10
N LEU A 23 5.29 12.56 -5.72
CA LEU A 23 4.22 13.43 -6.20
C LEU A 23 3.41 12.79 -7.33
N THR A 24 4.06 12.05 -8.20
CA THR A 24 3.37 11.32 -9.26
C THR A 24 2.47 10.22 -8.68
N LEU A 25 2.97 9.44 -7.74
CA LEU A 25 2.17 8.42 -7.07
C LEU A 25 0.98 9.03 -6.34
N ARG A 26 1.19 10.16 -5.69
CA ARG A 26 0.13 10.90 -5.01
C ARG A 26 -0.99 11.28 -5.98
N GLN A 27 -0.61 11.83 -7.13
CA GLN A 27 -1.57 12.20 -8.17
C GLN A 27 -2.34 10.99 -8.70
N LEU A 28 -1.66 9.87 -8.90
CA LEU A 28 -2.30 8.63 -9.36
C LEU A 28 -3.35 8.16 -8.36
N ILE A 29 -3.04 8.22 -7.08
CA ILE A 29 -3.98 7.80 -6.04
C ILE A 29 -5.21 8.69 -6.03
N PHE A 30 -5.04 10.01 -6.02
CA PHE A 30 -6.17 10.92 -6.00
C PHE A 30 -7.00 10.85 -7.27
N ARG A 31 -6.36 10.63 -8.41
CA ARG A 31 -7.08 10.49 -9.68
C ARG A 31 -7.87 9.19 -9.75
N THR A 32 -7.32 8.12 -9.21
CA THR A 32 -7.95 6.80 -9.23
C THR A 32 -9.04 6.68 -8.17
N VAL A 33 -8.82 7.29 -7.01
CA VAL A 33 -9.74 7.23 -5.87
C VAL A 33 -10.02 8.65 -5.38
N PRO A 34 -10.89 9.40 -6.06
CA PRO A 34 -11.09 10.82 -5.76
C PRO A 34 -11.53 11.14 -4.34
N GLY A 35 -12.19 10.19 -3.67
CA GLY A 35 -12.64 10.40 -2.29
C GLY A 35 -11.60 10.10 -1.24
N SER A 36 -10.36 9.80 -1.62
CA SER A 36 -9.36 9.41 -0.63
C SER A 36 -8.92 10.58 0.25
N VAL A 37 -8.60 10.24 1.49
CA VAL A 37 -8.10 11.15 2.50
C VAL A 37 -6.62 10.86 2.71
N GLU A 38 -5.82 11.89 2.63
CA GLU A 38 -4.37 11.80 2.77
C GLU A 38 -3.97 12.20 4.19
N THR A 39 -3.15 11.38 4.83
CA THR A 39 -2.66 11.63 6.18
C THR A 39 -1.18 11.32 6.26
N VAL A 40 -0.37 12.27 6.70
CA VAL A 40 1.06 12.04 6.91
C VAL A 40 1.26 11.38 8.27
N ARG A 41 1.93 10.24 8.25
CA ARG A 41 2.33 9.51 9.46
C ARG A 41 3.81 9.80 9.73
N SER A 42 4.08 10.90 10.40
CA SER A 42 5.44 11.39 10.54
C SER A 42 6.37 10.41 11.27
N GLY A 43 5.85 9.66 12.24
CA GLY A 43 6.64 8.67 12.97
C GLY A 43 7.18 7.56 12.07
N TRP A 44 6.45 7.21 11.03
CA TRP A 44 6.85 6.17 10.07
C TRP A 44 7.36 6.76 8.77
N ARG A 45 7.23 8.06 8.61
CA ARG A 45 7.55 8.76 7.36
C ARG A 45 6.76 8.21 6.19
N TRP A 46 5.47 7.94 6.42
CA TRP A 46 4.54 7.45 5.42
C TRP A 46 3.47 8.48 5.14
N ILE A 47 2.98 8.46 3.91
CA ILE A 47 1.77 9.17 3.52
C ILE A 47 0.69 8.12 3.35
N ALA A 48 -0.28 8.10 4.24
CA ALA A 48 -1.35 7.11 4.24
C ALA A 48 -2.57 7.63 3.50
N TYR A 49 -3.25 6.75 2.81
CA TYR A 49 -4.47 7.05 2.06
C TYR A 49 -5.60 6.16 2.55
N SER A 50 -6.74 6.78 2.81
CA SER A 50 -7.89 6.10 3.36
C SER A 50 -9.19 6.58 2.73
N LEU A 51 -10.24 5.80 2.94
CA LEU A 51 -11.59 6.15 2.53
C LEU A 51 -12.46 6.27 3.77
N PRO A 52 -13.35 7.26 3.82
CA PRO A 52 -14.29 7.38 4.93
C PRO A 52 -15.25 6.20 4.95
N ASP A 53 -15.57 5.73 6.15
CA ASP A 53 -16.55 4.66 6.37
C ASP A 53 -17.30 4.98 7.66
N GLY A 54 -18.32 5.81 7.54
CA GLY A 54 -19.04 6.32 8.69
C GLY A 54 -18.13 7.18 9.55
N ARG A 55 -17.96 6.79 10.81
CA ARG A 55 -17.08 7.49 11.74
C ARG A 55 -15.63 7.00 11.69
N ARG A 56 -15.39 5.99 10.86
CA ARG A 56 -14.05 5.40 10.73
C ARG A 56 -13.46 5.77 9.39
N VAL A 57 -12.19 5.50 9.24
CA VAL A 57 -11.50 5.55 7.96
C VAL A 57 -10.94 4.17 7.68
N ARG A 58 -10.91 3.81 6.41
CA ARG A 58 -10.35 2.55 5.94
C ARG A 58 -9.10 2.83 5.15
N ASN A 59 -7.96 2.53 5.73
CA ASN A 59 -6.70 2.68 5.01
C ASN A 59 -6.63 1.68 3.87
N PHE A 60 -6.16 2.12 2.71
CA PHE A 60 -6.00 1.21 1.58
C PHE A 60 -4.60 1.25 0.97
N ALA A 61 -3.89 2.36 1.09
CA ALA A 61 -2.58 2.50 0.48
C ALA A 61 -1.70 3.45 1.27
N TRP A 62 -0.40 3.37 1.02
CA TRP A 62 0.56 4.30 1.61
C TRP A 62 1.73 4.50 0.66
N ILE A 63 2.34 5.66 0.73
CA ILE A 63 3.58 5.99 0.04
C ILE A 63 4.67 6.08 1.08
N GLY A 64 5.76 5.35 0.88
CA GLY A 64 6.90 5.33 1.80
C GLY A 64 8.17 5.77 1.10
N PRO A 65 8.54 7.06 1.19
CA PRO A 65 9.77 7.53 0.58
C PRO A 65 10.98 7.12 1.41
N GLU A 66 12.06 6.80 0.71
CA GLU A 66 13.37 6.57 1.29
C GLU A 66 14.40 7.33 0.46
N ARG A 67 15.64 7.32 0.89
CA ARG A 67 16.66 8.11 0.18
C ARG A 67 16.98 7.58 -1.20
N LYS A 68 16.95 6.25 -1.37
CA LYS A 68 17.37 5.60 -2.60
C LYS A 68 16.24 4.97 -3.38
N HIS A 69 15.07 4.88 -2.79
CA HIS A 69 13.90 4.31 -3.47
C HIS A 69 12.64 4.76 -2.77
N ILE A 70 11.50 4.45 -3.35
CA ILE A 70 10.20 4.84 -2.80
C ILE A 70 9.24 3.67 -2.98
N HIS A 71 8.37 3.49 -1.99
CA HIS A 71 7.42 2.39 -1.98
C HIS A 71 5.99 2.90 -2.18
N LEU A 72 5.19 2.10 -2.85
CA LEU A 72 3.74 2.24 -2.85
C LEU A 72 3.18 0.94 -2.28
N GLY A 73 2.58 1.01 -1.11
CA GLY A 73 2.09 -0.14 -0.39
C GLY A 73 0.58 -0.18 -0.27
N PHE A 74 0.06 -1.38 0.00
CA PHE A 74 -1.37 -1.63 0.12
C PHE A 74 -1.67 -2.34 1.43
N GLU A 75 -2.66 -1.83 2.15
CA GLU A 75 -3.02 -2.31 3.48
C GLU A 75 -3.46 -3.77 3.47
N ASN A 76 -4.30 -4.15 2.53
CA ASN A 76 -4.76 -5.51 2.36
C ASN A 76 -4.08 -6.17 1.17
N GLY A 77 -2.79 -5.94 1.02
CA GLY A 77 -2.03 -6.37 -0.15
C GLY A 77 -2.06 -7.87 -0.38
N THR A 78 -2.13 -8.66 0.69
CA THR A 78 -2.21 -10.12 0.58
C THR A 78 -3.47 -10.61 -0.11
N LEU A 79 -4.52 -9.79 -0.14
CA LEU A 79 -5.77 -10.11 -0.81
C LEU A 79 -5.82 -9.62 -2.26
N LEU A 80 -4.78 -8.97 -2.73
CA LEU A 80 -4.69 -8.52 -4.11
C LEU A 80 -4.14 -9.65 -4.98
N ALA A 81 -4.86 -9.99 -6.04
CA ALA A 81 -4.34 -10.94 -7.01
C ALA A 81 -3.11 -10.33 -7.68
N ASP A 82 -2.03 -11.09 -7.68
CA ASP A 82 -0.75 -10.64 -8.21
C ASP A 82 -0.07 -11.82 -8.94
N PRO A 83 -0.66 -12.30 -10.04
CA PRO A 83 -0.15 -13.48 -10.73
C PRO A 83 1.25 -13.31 -11.29
N ASP A 84 1.63 -12.08 -11.62
CA ASP A 84 2.94 -11.78 -12.17
C ASP A 84 3.99 -11.50 -11.09
N ARG A 85 3.60 -11.57 -9.83
CA ARG A 85 4.48 -11.36 -8.66
C ARG A 85 5.19 -10.01 -8.71
N LEU A 86 4.43 -8.96 -8.97
CA LEU A 86 4.95 -7.60 -9.04
C LEU A 86 5.16 -6.98 -7.67
N LEU A 87 4.45 -7.47 -6.66
CA LEU A 87 4.49 -6.90 -5.32
C LEU A 87 5.53 -7.59 -4.45
N HIS A 88 6.16 -6.81 -3.61
CA HIS A 88 7.05 -7.28 -2.56
C HIS A 88 6.28 -7.45 -1.25
N GLY A 89 6.87 -8.18 -0.32
CA GLY A 89 6.33 -8.39 1.02
C GLY A 89 6.16 -9.86 1.38
N ALA A 90 5.96 -10.72 0.40
CA ALA A 90 5.87 -12.15 0.64
C ALA A 90 7.19 -12.70 1.16
N GLU A 91 8.29 -12.26 0.59
CA GLU A 91 9.63 -12.65 1.00
C GLU A 91 9.97 -12.14 2.41
N GLU A 92 9.32 -11.09 2.84
CA GLU A 92 9.46 -10.55 4.19
C GLU A 92 8.43 -11.13 5.14
N ARG A 93 7.57 -12.03 4.65
CA ARG A 93 6.52 -12.70 5.42
C ARG A 93 5.50 -11.75 6.04
N LEU A 94 5.24 -10.63 5.36
CA LEU A 94 4.26 -9.68 5.84
C LEU A 94 2.85 -10.27 5.72
N ARG A 95 2.05 -10.11 6.76
CA ARG A 95 0.74 -10.76 6.86
C ARG A 95 -0.36 -10.05 6.08
N LYS A 96 -0.23 -8.73 5.92
CA LYS A 96 -1.23 -7.93 5.21
C LYS A 96 -0.65 -7.13 4.08
N PHE A 97 0.50 -6.54 4.31
CA PHE A 97 1.06 -5.56 3.39
C PHE A 97 1.70 -6.22 2.19
N ARG A 98 1.50 -5.61 1.04
CA ARG A 98 2.29 -5.85 -0.17
C ARG A 98 2.58 -4.50 -0.77
N TYR A 99 3.72 -4.36 -1.44
CA TYR A 99 4.14 -3.05 -1.92
C TYR A 99 5.00 -3.15 -3.17
N PHE A 100 4.96 -2.08 -3.96
CA PHE A 100 5.91 -1.83 -5.03
C PHE A 100 7.08 -1.06 -4.47
N THR A 101 8.26 -1.29 -5.05
CA THR A 101 9.45 -0.48 -4.79
C THR A 101 9.92 0.11 -6.10
N PHE A 102 10.14 1.41 -6.13
CA PHE A 102 10.58 2.11 -7.32
C PHE A 102 11.95 2.74 -7.11
N GLU A 103 12.80 2.58 -8.11
CA GLU A 103 14.06 3.31 -8.19
C GLU A 103 13.78 4.77 -8.54
N PRO A 104 14.64 5.71 -8.13
CA PRO A 104 14.46 7.11 -8.50
C PRO A 104 14.45 7.30 -10.02
N ALA A 105 13.58 8.18 -10.48
CA ALA A 105 13.47 8.55 -11.89
C ALA A 105 13.09 7.41 -12.83
N ILE A 106 12.51 6.34 -12.31
CA ILE A 106 12.02 5.27 -13.17
C ILE A 106 10.70 5.68 -13.81
N ASP A 107 10.45 5.20 -15.02
CA ASP A 107 9.15 5.37 -15.65
C ASP A 107 8.14 4.43 -15.01
N LEU A 108 7.03 4.99 -14.55
CA LEU A 108 5.97 4.22 -13.90
C LEU A 108 5.00 3.69 -14.94
N ASP A 109 4.64 2.42 -14.79
CA ASP A 109 3.54 1.85 -15.59
C ASP A 109 2.23 2.24 -14.92
N GLU A 110 1.68 3.37 -15.31
CA GLU A 110 0.49 3.92 -14.68
C GLU A 110 -0.72 2.99 -14.77
N ALA A 111 -0.88 2.28 -15.86
CA ALA A 111 -2.02 1.38 -16.01
C ALA A 111 -2.02 0.27 -14.97
N ILE A 112 -0.85 -0.32 -14.72
CA ILE A 112 -0.69 -1.34 -13.68
C ILE A 112 -0.97 -0.75 -12.31
N LEU A 113 -0.40 0.40 -12.02
CA LEU A 113 -0.56 1.04 -10.71
C LEU A 113 -2.00 1.44 -10.44
N VAL A 114 -2.67 2.01 -11.44
CA VAL A 114 -4.09 2.38 -11.33
C VAL A 114 -4.94 1.17 -11.00
N ASP A 115 -4.67 0.03 -11.66
CA ASP A 115 -5.41 -1.20 -11.40
C ASP A 115 -5.24 -1.67 -9.95
N PHE A 116 -4.01 -1.72 -9.47
CA PHE A 116 -3.75 -2.12 -8.08
C PHE A 116 -4.35 -1.15 -7.07
N ILE A 117 -4.21 0.15 -7.32
CA ILE A 117 -4.77 1.17 -6.42
C ILE A 117 -6.29 1.02 -6.34
N ARG A 118 -6.96 0.85 -7.47
CA ARG A 118 -8.42 0.70 -7.50
C ARG A 118 -8.86 -0.55 -6.75
N ARG A 119 -8.21 -1.67 -7.00
CA ARG A 119 -8.54 -2.92 -6.32
C ARG A 119 -8.29 -2.83 -4.81
N ALA A 120 -7.22 -2.15 -4.41
CA ALA A 120 -6.92 -1.94 -3.00
C ALA A 120 -8.00 -1.10 -2.31
N ALA A 121 -8.46 -0.05 -2.98
CA ALA A 121 -9.54 0.79 -2.45
C ALA A 121 -10.85 0.00 -2.34
N ASP A 122 -11.17 -0.82 -3.33
CA ASP A 122 -12.37 -1.66 -3.30
C ASP A 122 -12.34 -2.64 -2.13
N LEU A 123 -11.19 -3.24 -1.87
CA LEU A 123 -11.03 -4.15 -0.73
C LEU A 123 -11.23 -3.45 0.60
N ALA A 124 -10.76 -2.23 0.71
CA ALA A 124 -10.81 -1.49 1.97
C ALA A 124 -12.23 -1.22 2.42
N VAL A 125 -13.15 -1.03 1.49
CA VAL A 125 -14.56 -0.72 1.82
C VAL A 125 -15.43 -1.95 1.97
N LEU A 126 -14.90 -3.14 1.72
CA LEU A 126 -15.63 -4.37 2.00
C LEU A 126 -15.78 -4.57 3.50
N PRO A 127 -16.87 -5.21 3.95
CA PRO A 127 -16.97 -5.59 5.37
C PRO A 127 -15.81 -6.49 5.78
N ALA A 128 -15.40 -6.39 7.03
CA ALA A 128 -14.32 -7.22 7.56
C ALA A 128 -14.61 -8.70 7.39
N SER A 129 -15.88 -9.11 7.52
CA SER A 129 -16.27 -10.49 7.30
C SER A 129 -16.01 -10.97 5.87
N ALA A 130 -16.24 -10.08 4.89
CA ALA A 130 -15.99 -10.41 3.49
C ALA A 130 -14.49 -10.58 3.23
N ARG A 131 -13.68 -9.69 3.78
CA ARG A 131 -12.22 -9.81 3.64
C ARG A 131 -11.70 -11.07 4.32
N ARG A 132 -12.26 -11.42 5.48
CA ARG A 132 -11.89 -12.65 6.16
C ARG A 132 -12.26 -13.88 5.33
N ALA A 133 -13.44 -13.87 4.74
CA ALA A 133 -13.87 -14.94 3.87
C ALA A 133 -12.97 -15.10 2.65
N MET A 134 -12.52 -14.00 2.07
CA MET A 134 -11.56 -14.03 0.97
C MET A 134 -10.24 -14.67 1.40
N ALA A 135 -9.74 -14.30 2.58
CA ALA A 135 -8.51 -14.85 3.09
C ALA A 135 -8.61 -16.36 3.36
N GLU A 136 -9.76 -16.81 3.83
CA GLU A 136 -9.98 -18.22 4.12
C GLU A 136 -10.25 -19.05 2.87
N ALA A 137 -10.91 -18.46 1.88
CA ALA A 137 -11.36 -19.20 0.70
C ALA A 137 -10.30 -19.40 -0.34
N GLY A 138 -9.11 -18.92 -0.13
CA GLY A 138 -8.18 -19.33 -1.10
C GLY A 138 -7.46 -18.28 -1.84
N PHE A 139 -7.17 -17.26 -1.23
CA PHE A 139 -5.95 -16.65 -1.60
C PHE A 139 -4.84 -17.59 -1.17
N GLU A 140 -5.01 -18.83 -1.56
CA GLU A 140 -3.96 -19.76 -1.49
C GLU A 140 -2.85 -19.21 -2.31
N PRO A 141 -1.68 -19.11 -1.77
CA PRO A 141 -0.51 -18.82 -2.58
C PRO A 141 -0.51 -19.85 -3.69
N LEU A 142 -0.22 -19.39 -4.89
CA LEU A 142 -0.19 -20.23 -6.06
C LEU A 142 0.68 -21.47 -5.88
N ASP A 143 1.56 -21.43 -4.93
CA ASP A 143 2.41 -22.55 -4.60
C ASP A 143 2.48 -22.69 -3.09
N ALA A 144 1.51 -23.37 -2.55
CA ALA A 144 1.46 -23.61 -1.12
C ALA A 144 2.66 -24.39 -0.61
N SER A 145 3.31 -25.14 -1.47
CA SER A 145 4.48 -25.90 -1.06
C SER A 145 5.71 -25.03 -0.90
N ALA A 146 5.70 -23.84 -1.46
CA ALA A 146 6.78 -22.91 -1.31
C ALA A 146 6.72 -22.13 -0.01
N ILE A 147 5.64 -22.29 0.75
CA ILE A 147 5.48 -21.58 2.01
C ILE A 147 5.73 -22.57 3.13
N PRO A 148 6.79 -22.38 3.91
CA PRO A 148 7.00 -23.23 5.09
C PRO A 148 5.83 -23.10 6.04
N SER A 149 5.48 -24.21 6.66
CA SER A 149 4.33 -24.25 7.55
C SER A 149 4.49 -23.40 8.82
N ASP A 150 5.68 -22.97 9.06
CA ASP A 150 5.95 -22.13 10.22
C ASP A 150 5.97 -20.63 9.90
N LEU A 151 5.50 -20.29 8.73
CA LEU A 151 5.41 -18.92 8.31
C LEU A 151 4.32 -18.12 8.93
N ASP A 152 3.47 -18.77 9.60
CA ASP A 152 2.48 -18.13 10.35
C ASP A 152 2.99 -17.39 11.51
N VAL A 153 4.18 -17.51 11.70
CA VAL A 153 4.77 -16.79 12.72
C VAL A 153 4.48 -15.34 12.55
N GLU A 154 3.92 -14.83 13.50
CA GLU A 154 3.77 -13.55 13.83
C GLU A 154 4.72 -12.60 13.32
N LEU A 155 4.79 -12.45 12.07
CA LEU A 155 5.38 -11.29 11.51
C LEU A 155 4.42 -10.20 11.76
N VAL A 156 4.73 -9.58 12.79
CA VAL A 156 3.97 -8.51 13.30
C VAL A 156 4.00 -7.42 12.28
N GLU A 157 2.87 -7.19 11.73
CA GLU A 157 2.70 -5.99 11.00
C GLU A 157 2.71 -4.87 11.94
N ARG A 158 3.61 -4.01 11.70
CA ARG A 158 3.65 -2.80 12.42
C ARG A 158 2.77 -1.83 11.74
N GLY A 159 1.58 -1.94 11.94
CA GLY A 159 0.68 -1.01 11.36
C GLY A 159 0.22 0.04 12.32
#